data_5d95a0ed5de1f1fdd92a882d89fe5b7f
#
_entry.id   5d95a0ed5de1f1fdd92a882d89fe5b7f
#
_cell.length_a   1.000
_cell.length_b   1.000
_cell.length_c   1.000
_cell.angle_alpha   90.00
_cell.angle_beta   90.00
_cell.angle_gamma   90.00
#
_symmetry.space_group_name_H-M   'P 1'
#
loop_
_entity.id
_entity.type
_entity.pdbx_description
1 polymer ?
#
loop_
_entity_poly.entity_id
_entity_poly.type
_entity_poly.pdbx_seq_one_letter_code
_entity_poly.pdbx_strand_id
1 'polypeptide(L)'
;MSLFKNDADSLVEAISDGASLIMPCDTNGTPMAAVRALIRKGARGLTLIGGPTSGLAADLLIGAGCVAQIESAAVNLGEYGGAPRFHVAAGKPGLAVRETTCPAIHAALQAAEKGIPFIPLRGLIGSDVQCLRKDWKLIDNPYAPECIRDPIALLPAITPDVALIHAACADDE
;
A
#
# COMPACT_ATOMS: atom_id res chain seq x y z
N MET A 1 17.24 19.06 12.96
CA MET A 1 17.42 18.58 11.56
C MET A 1 16.45 19.39 10.72
N SER A 2 16.88 20.00 9.59
CA SER A 2 15.97 20.83 8.77
C SER A 2 14.82 19.96 8.22
N LEU A 3 13.60 20.47 8.31
CA LEU A 3 12.41 19.85 7.70
C LEU A 3 12.53 19.81 6.16
N PHE A 4 13.12 20.84 5.58
CA PHE A 4 13.31 20.95 4.14
C PHE A 4 14.61 20.30 3.67
N LYS A 5 14.56 19.58 2.59
CA LYS A 5 15.69 18.99 1.87
C LYS A 5 15.89 19.70 0.54
N ASN A 6 17.13 19.77 0.06
CA ASN A 6 17.45 20.52 -1.15
C ASN A 6 17.01 19.82 -2.43
N ASP A 7 16.89 18.49 -2.40
CA ASP A 7 16.54 17.68 -3.55
C ASP A 7 15.91 16.33 -3.15
N ALA A 8 15.44 15.59 -4.15
CA ALA A 8 14.80 14.30 -3.93
C ALA A 8 15.79 13.22 -3.44
N ASP A 9 17.06 13.31 -3.80
CA ASP A 9 18.07 12.31 -3.37
C ASP A 9 18.32 12.47 -1.87
N SER A 10 18.51 13.68 -1.37
CA SER A 10 18.63 13.94 0.08
C SER A 10 17.34 13.68 0.86
N LEU A 11 16.17 13.80 0.23
CA LEU A 11 14.89 13.44 0.84
C LEU A 11 14.82 11.94 1.13
N VAL A 12 15.16 11.10 0.16
CA VAL A 12 15.04 9.64 0.28
C VAL A 12 16.15 8.99 1.11
N GLU A 13 17.20 9.73 1.49
CA GLU A 13 18.22 9.22 2.42
C GLU A 13 17.64 8.74 3.75
N ALA A 14 16.58 9.38 4.23
CA ALA A 14 15.90 9.00 5.47
C ALA A 14 15.06 7.70 5.35
N ILE A 15 14.85 7.19 4.13
CA ILE A 15 14.06 5.98 3.90
C ILE A 15 14.99 4.77 3.93
N SER A 16 14.84 3.94 4.95
CA SER A 16 15.66 2.74 5.14
C SER A 16 15.24 1.60 4.20
N ASP A 17 16.17 0.69 3.93
CA ASP A 17 15.83 -0.59 3.32
C ASP A 17 14.81 -1.34 4.21
N GLY A 18 13.87 -2.03 3.58
CA GLY A 18 12.79 -2.73 4.26
C GLY A 18 11.61 -1.86 4.69
N ALA A 19 11.70 -0.53 4.52
CA ALA A 19 10.61 0.38 4.91
C ALA A 19 9.31 0.11 4.16
N SER A 20 8.19 0.33 4.82
CA SER A 20 6.87 0.35 4.21
C SER A 20 6.50 1.74 3.74
N LEU A 21 6.14 1.84 2.45
CA LEU A 21 5.81 3.10 1.78
C LEU A 21 4.37 3.11 1.31
N ILE A 22 3.66 4.21 1.57
CA ILE A 22 2.41 4.51 0.90
C ILE A 22 2.60 5.69 -0.06
N MET A 23 2.01 5.56 -1.25
CA MET A 23 2.00 6.62 -2.27
C MET A 23 0.59 6.76 -2.83
N PRO A 24 0.17 7.97 -3.25
CA PRO A 24 -1.07 8.15 -3.98
C PRO A 24 -1.11 7.31 -5.26
N CYS A 25 -2.32 7.02 -5.74
CA CYS A 25 -2.48 6.44 -7.07
C CYS A 25 -1.99 7.43 -8.15
N ASP A 26 -1.55 6.90 -9.28
CA ASP A 26 -0.80 7.64 -10.32
C ASP A 26 -1.49 8.84 -10.95
N THR A 27 -2.77 9.03 -10.71
CA THR A 27 -3.51 10.14 -11.35
C THR A 27 -3.27 11.49 -10.68
N ASN A 28 -2.89 11.50 -9.39
CA ASN A 28 -2.70 12.74 -8.64
C ASN A 28 -1.61 12.59 -7.56
N GLY A 29 -0.68 13.51 -7.53
CA GLY A 29 0.28 13.61 -6.44
C GLY A 29 1.31 12.49 -6.35
N THR A 30 1.56 11.76 -7.43
CA THR A 30 2.57 10.70 -7.46
C THR A 30 3.98 11.31 -7.38
N PRO A 31 4.79 10.94 -6.38
CA PRO A 31 6.09 11.57 -6.12
C PRO A 31 7.20 11.01 -7.02
N MET A 32 7.10 11.16 -8.33
CA MET A 32 8.00 10.53 -9.31
C MET A 32 9.46 10.94 -9.16
N ALA A 33 9.76 12.12 -8.63
CA ALA A 33 11.14 12.52 -8.33
C ALA A 33 11.74 11.64 -7.22
N ALA A 34 10.99 11.43 -6.13
CA ALA A 34 11.40 10.55 -5.02
C ALA A 34 11.49 9.07 -5.47
N VAL A 35 10.57 8.60 -6.32
CA VAL A 35 10.63 7.25 -6.90
C VAL A 35 11.94 7.03 -7.67
N ARG A 36 12.32 7.97 -8.53
CA ARG A 36 13.59 7.89 -9.27
C ARG A 36 14.81 7.98 -8.32
N ALA A 37 14.72 8.78 -7.28
CA ALA A 37 15.77 8.90 -6.27
C ALA A 37 15.94 7.59 -5.48
N LEU A 38 14.86 6.92 -5.07
CA LEU A 38 14.92 5.60 -4.44
C LEU A 38 15.60 4.55 -5.34
N ILE A 39 15.31 4.59 -6.65
CA ILE A 39 15.95 3.71 -7.62
C ILE A 39 17.45 4.01 -7.73
N ARG A 40 17.86 5.28 -7.82
CA ARG A 40 19.28 5.69 -7.87
C ARG A 40 20.01 5.31 -6.58
N LYS A 41 19.38 5.51 -5.44
CA LYS A 41 19.89 5.08 -4.13
C LYS A 41 20.12 3.56 -4.06
N GLY A 42 19.41 2.80 -4.89
CA GLY A 42 19.44 1.34 -4.85
C GLY A 42 18.70 0.75 -3.66
N ALA A 43 17.63 1.42 -3.20
CA ALA A 43 16.80 0.95 -2.10
C ALA A 43 16.33 -0.50 -2.30
N ARG A 44 16.23 -1.27 -1.20
CA ARG A 44 15.91 -2.70 -1.24
C ARG A 44 14.87 -3.09 -0.21
N GLY A 45 14.15 -4.18 -0.51
CA GLY A 45 13.24 -4.81 0.45
C GLY A 45 12.00 -4.01 0.78
N LEU A 46 11.68 -2.97 0.03
CA LEU A 46 10.55 -2.08 0.32
C LEU A 46 9.23 -2.84 0.29
N THR A 47 8.32 -2.47 1.18
CA THR A 47 6.91 -2.87 1.14
C THR A 47 6.08 -1.72 0.60
N LEU A 48 5.46 -1.88 -0.56
CA LEU A 48 4.55 -0.87 -1.11
C LEU A 48 3.12 -1.11 -0.65
N ILE A 49 2.47 -0.05 -0.20
CA ILE A 49 1.04 -0.05 0.14
C ILE A 49 0.35 0.82 -0.89
N GLY A 50 -0.48 0.20 -1.73
CA GLY A 50 -1.25 0.91 -2.75
C GLY A 50 -2.49 1.55 -2.14
N GLY A 51 -2.76 2.76 -2.53
CA GLY A 51 -3.93 3.43 -2.01
C GLY A 51 -4.87 3.97 -3.10
N PRO A 52 -5.88 3.25 -3.49
CA PRO A 52 -6.22 1.83 -3.45
C PRO A 52 -5.57 1.00 -4.57
N THR A 53 -5.18 1.65 -5.65
CA THR A 53 -4.47 1.05 -6.78
C THR A 53 -3.06 1.59 -6.87
N SER A 54 -2.16 0.81 -7.43
CA SER A 54 -0.78 1.21 -7.70
C SER A 54 -0.55 1.28 -9.20
N GLY A 55 0.27 2.22 -9.64
CA GLY A 55 0.49 2.47 -11.06
C GLY A 55 1.97 2.52 -11.43
N LEU A 56 2.35 3.50 -12.26
CA LEU A 56 3.70 3.62 -12.83
C LEU A 56 4.80 3.68 -11.76
N ALA A 57 4.55 4.36 -10.64
CA ALA A 57 5.52 4.45 -9.54
C ALA A 57 5.87 3.06 -8.99
N ALA A 58 4.85 2.24 -8.70
CA ALA A 58 5.04 0.87 -8.24
C ALA A 58 5.70 -0.01 -9.30
N ASP A 59 5.25 0.08 -10.56
CA ASP A 59 5.82 -0.68 -11.67
C ASP A 59 7.33 -0.40 -11.85
N LEU A 60 7.75 0.86 -11.75
CA LEU A 60 9.17 1.24 -11.84
C LEU A 60 9.99 0.71 -10.65
N LEU A 61 9.50 0.86 -9.41
CA LEU A 61 10.21 0.37 -8.22
C LEU A 61 10.33 -1.15 -8.22
N ILE A 62 9.28 -1.86 -8.65
CA ILE A 62 9.29 -3.32 -8.82
C ILE A 62 10.30 -3.72 -9.89
N GLY A 63 10.27 -3.07 -11.05
CA GLY A 63 11.19 -3.34 -12.16
C GLY A 63 12.66 -3.07 -11.81
N ALA A 64 12.93 -2.11 -10.93
CA ALA A 64 14.26 -1.82 -10.43
C ALA A 64 14.71 -2.76 -9.30
N GLY A 65 13.87 -3.69 -8.86
CA GLY A 65 14.18 -4.63 -7.78
C GLY A 65 14.25 -4.01 -6.40
N CYS A 66 13.58 -2.86 -6.21
CA CYS A 66 13.52 -2.17 -4.92
C CYS A 66 12.50 -2.80 -3.96
N VAL A 67 11.49 -3.51 -4.48
CA VAL A 67 10.31 -3.95 -3.76
C VAL A 67 10.37 -5.45 -3.45
N ALA A 68 10.18 -5.82 -2.18
CA ALA A 68 10.01 -7.20 -1.76
C ALA A 68 8.53 -7.59 -1.61
N GLN A 69 7.67 -6.64 -1.29
CA GLN A 69 6.25 -6.89 -1.10
C GLN A 69 5.40 -5.72 -1.61
N ILE A 70 4.26 -6.04 -2.18
CA ILE A 70 3.21 -5.06 -2.49
C ILE A 70 1.87 -5.51 -1.94
N GLU A 71 1.16 -4.61 -1.27
CA GLU A 71 -0.22 -4.77 -0.86
C GLU A 71 -1.08 -3.75 -1.61
N SER A 72 -1.87 -4.20 -2.55
CA SER A 72 -2.66 -3.34 -3.44
C SER A 72 -3.89 -4.08 -3.97
N ALA A 73 -4.97 -3.36 -4.23
CA ALA A 73 -6.15 -3.92 -4.87
C ALA A 73 -5.92 -4.16 -6.37
N ALA A 74 -5.04 -3.39 -7.00
CA ALA A 74 -4.63 -3.57 -8.38
C ALA A 74 -3.29 -2.87 -8.64
N VAL A 75 -2.54 -3.37 -9.64
CA VAL A 75 -1.37 -2.69 -10.19
C VAL A 75 -1.56 -2.58 -11.70
N ASN A 76 -1.84 -1.37 -12.18
CA ASN A 76 -2.09 -1.11 -13.59
C ASN A 76 -1.72 0.33 -13.97
N LEU A 77 -1.66 0.62 -15.24
CA LEU A 77 -1.33 1.94 -15.79
C LEU A 77 -2.57 2.70 -16.28
N GLY A 78 -3.75 2.40 -15.71
CA GLY A 78 -5.01 3.03 -16.11
C GLY A 78 -5.37 2.71 -17.56
N GLU A 79 -5.65 3.72 -18.36
CA GLU A 79 -5.99 3.59 -19.79
C GLU A 79 -4.86 3.00 -20.65
N TYR A 80 -3.62 3.01 -20.17
CA TYR A 80 -2.47 2.40 -20.86
C TYR A 80 -2.35 0.89 -20.61
N GLY A 81 -3.25 0.30 -19.82
CA GLY A 81 -3.34 -1.14 -19.60
C GLY A 81 -2.55 -1.65 -18.41
N GLY A 82 -2.04 -2.87 -18.52
CA GLY A 82 -1.34 -3.54 -17.42
C GLY A 82 0.05 -2.97 -17.14
N ALA A 83 0.50 -3.11 -15.91
CA ALA A 83 1.84 -2.73 -15.45
C ALA A 83 2.87 -3.82 -15.87
N PRO A 84 3.73 -3.59 -16.87
CA PRO A 84 4.49 -4.66 -17.51
C PRO A 84 5.53 -5.29 -16.59
N ARG A 85 6.21 -4.49 -15.74
CA ARG A 85 7.23 -4.99 -14.82
C ARG A 85 6.63 -5.77 -13.67
N PHE A 86 5.50 -5.29 -13.16
CA PHE A 86 4.70 -6.02 -12.17
C PHE A 86 4.25 -7.37 -12.72
N HIS A 87 3.67 -7.42 -13.93
CA HIS A 87 3.23 -8.68 -14.53
C HIS A 87 4.39 -9.68 -14.72
N VAL A 88 5.58 -9.19 -15.05
CA VAL A 88 6.76 -10.05 -15.16
C VAL A 88 7.22 -10.57 -13.79
N ALA A 89 7.09 -9.77 -12.73
CA ALA A 89 7.56 -10.11 -11.38
C ALA A 89 6.52 -10.90 -10.57
N ALA A 90 5.22 -10.64 -10.79
CA ALA A 90 4.13 -11.32 -10.08
C ALA A 90 4.18 -12.84 -10.28
N GLY A 91 4.03 -13.58 -9.20
CA GLY A 91 4.12 -15.05 -9.22
C GLY A 91 5.54 -15.61 -9.28
N LYS A 92 6.58 -14.76 -9.32
CA LYS A 92 7.98 -15.18 -9.26
C LYS A 92 8.56 -14.99 -7.86
N PRO A 93 9.60 -15.77 -7.49
CA PRO A 93 10.36 -15.50 -6.27
C PRO A 93 10.94 -14.08 -6.29
N GLY A 94 10.84 -13.39 -5.15
CA GLY A 94 11.39 -12.05 -4.96
C GLY A 94 10.37 -10.93 -4.85
N LEU A 95 9.10 -11.15 -5.26
CA LEU A 95 8.00 -10.21 -5.02
C LEU A 95 6.82 -10.93 -4.37
N ALA A 96 6.52 -10.59 -3.13
CA ALA A 96 5.32 -11.04 -2.45
C ALA A 96 4.15 -10.10 -2.82
N VAL A 97 3.09 -10.67 -3.38
CA VAL A 97 1.85 -9.91 -3.68
C VAL A 97 0.81 -10.24 -2.61
N ARG A 98 0.42 -9.25 -1.83
CA ARG A 98 -0.69 -9.34 -0.87
C ARG A 98 -1.93 -8.73 -1.50
N GLU A 99 -2.76 -9.59 -2.01
CA GLU A 99 -4.03 -9.15 -2.59
C GLU A 99 -4.96 -8.58 -1.52
N THR A 100 -5.65 -7.51 -1.89
CA THR A 100 -6.58 -6.81 -1.02
C THR A 100 -7.70 -6.17 -1.86
N THR A 101 -8.54 -5.37 -1.22
CA THR A 101 -9.57 -4.58 -1.90
C THR A 101 -9.44 -3.11 -1.53
N CYS A 102 -9.92 -2.21 -2.41
CA CYS A 102 -9.92 -0.78 -2.12
C CYS A 102 -10.55 -0.45 -0.75
N PRO A 103 -11.76 -0.97 -0.42
CA PRO A 103 -12.35 -0.71 0.89
C PRO A 103 -11.50 -1.24 2.06
N ALA A 104 -10.82 -2.38 1.89
CA ALA A 104 -10.00 -2.97 2.93
C ALA A 104 -8.78 -2.12 3.26
N ILE A 105 -8.05 -1.63 2.24
CA ILE A 105 -6.90 -0.73 2.46
C ILE A 105 -7.34 0.56 3.15
N HIS A 106 -8.39 1.22 2.63
CA HIS A 106 -8.88 2.45 3.23
C HIS A 106 -9.30 2.26 4.68
N ALA A 107 -10.06 1.20 4.98
CA ALA A 107 -10.47 0.90 6.34
C ALA A 107 -9.27 0.65 7.26
N ALA A 108 -8.28 -0.13 6.81
CA ALA A 108 -7.09 -0.44 7.60
C ALA A 108 -6.21 0.80 7.86
N LEU A 109 -6.08 1.72 6.90
CA LEU A 109 -5.41 3.01 7.09
C LEU A 109 -6.18 3.91 8.05
N GLN A 110 -7.52 3.97 7.96
CA GLN A 110 -8.36 4.71 8.91
C GLN A 110 -8.25 4.16 10.33
N ALA A 111 -8.07 2.84 10.48
CA ALA A 111 -7.82 2.24 11.79
C ALA A 111 -6.52 2.78 12.40
N ALA A 112 -5.45 2.82 11.61
CA ALA A 112 -4.16 3.38 12.03
C ALA A 112 -4.26 4.87 12.41
N GLU A 113 -4.92 5.67 11.56
CA GLU A 113 -5.18 7.10 11.83
C GLU A 113 -5.88 7.33 13.17
N LYS A 114 -6.83 6.48 13.52
CA LYS A 114 -7.58 6.54 14.78
C LYS A 114 -6.88 5.87 15.96
N GLY A 115 -5.68 5.30 15.75
CA GLY A 115 -4.95 4.58 16.79
C GLY A 115 -5.62 3.27 17.25
N ILE A 116 -6.50 2.69 16.43
CA ILE A 116 -7.14 1.40 16.73
C ILE A 116 -6.40 0.25 16.01
N PRO A 117 -6.20 -0.90 16.67
CA PRO A 117 -5.34 -1.96 16.13
C PRO A 117 -5.96 -2.76 14.98
N PHE A 118 -7.27 -2.68 14.79
CA PHE A 118 -8.00 -3.37 13.72
C PHE A 118 -9.34 -2.68 13.45
N ILE A 119 -9.94 -2.99 12.30
CA ILE A 119 -11.26 -2.47 11.92
C ILE A 119 -12.16 -3.60 11.39
N PRO A 120 -13.45 -3.65 11.76
CA PRO A 120 -14.40 -4.58 11.18
C PRO A 120 -14.84 -4.14 9.79
N LEU A 121 -14.93 -5.09 8.85
CA LEU A 121 -15.42 -4.86 7.49
C LEU A 121 -16.25 -6.05 6.99
N ARG A 122 -17.39 -5.78 6.34
CA ARG A 122 -18.31 -6.82 5.85
C ARG A 122 -18.18 -7.16 4.37
N GLY A 123 -17.85 -6.19 3.54
CA GLY A 123 -17.87 -6.30 2.08
C GLY A 123 -16.89 -7.31 1.47
N LEU A 124 -16.15 -8.05 2.29
CA LEU A 124 -15.14 -9.04 1.87
C LEU A 124 -15.61 -10.48 2.04
N ILE A 125 -16.69 -10.69 2.79
CA ILE A 125 -17.13 -12.03 3.18
C ILE A 125 -17.52 -12.85 1.95
N GLY A 126 -16.91 -14.05 1.84
CA GLY A 126 -17.14 -14.95 0.70
C GLY A 126 -16.35 -14.63 -0.57
N SER A 127 -15.44 -13.64 -0.53
CA SER A 127 -14.55 -13.35 -1.65
C SER A 127 -13.29 -14.24 -1.63
N ASP A 128 -12.69 -14.44 -2.81
CA ASP A 128 -11.40 -15.13 -2.94
C ASP A 128 -10.29 -14.42 -2.16
N VAL A 129 -10.31 -13.09 -2.15
CA VAL A 129 -9.34 -12.27 -1.39
C VAL A 129 -9.41 -12.61 0.10
N GLN A 130 -10.59 -12.78 0.69
CA GLN A 130 -10.74 -13.21 2.08
C GLN A 130 -10.06 -14.57 2.32
N CYS A 131 -10.16 -15.50 1.38
CA CYS A 131 -9.53 -16.82 1.50
C CYS A 131 -8.00 -16.76 1.47
N LEU A 132 -7.43 -15.81 0.74
CA LEU A 132 -5.99 -15.59 0.62
C LEU A 132 -5.39 -14.87 1.84
N ARG A 133 -6.17 -14.01 2.50
CA ARG A 133 -5.75 -13.17 3.63
C ARG A 133 -5.87 -13.91 4.96
N LYS A 134 -4.84 -14.68 5.32
CA LYS A 134 -4.78 -15.44 6.60
C LYS A 134 -4.63 -14.56 7.85
N ASP A 135 -4.23 -13.31 7.68
CA ASP A 135 -4.14 -12.29 8.72
C ASP A 135 -5.52 -11.68 9.07
N TRP A 136 -6.52 -11.82 8.22
CA TRP A 136 -7.88 -11.38 8.51
C TRP A 136 -8.62 -12.43 9.34
N LYS A 137 -9.21 -11.99 10.45
CA LYS A 137 -9.98 -12.87 11.34
C LYS A 137 -11.46 -12.68 11.08
N LEU A 138 -12.21 -13.79 11.07
CA LEU A 138 -13.66 -13.74 11.00
C LEU A 138 -14.23 -13.91 12.41
N ILE A 139 -15.20 -13.07 12.75
CA ILE A 139 -16.03 -13.19 13.95
C ILE A 139 -17.51 -13.08 13.56
N ASP A 140 -18.40 -13.59 14.39
CA ASP A 140 -19.81 -13.28 14.26
C ASP A 140 -20.08 -11.87 14.81
N ASN A 141 -20.99 -11.12 14.18
CA ASN A 141 -21.34 -9.78 14.60
C ASN A 141 -21.98 -9.83 16.01
N PRO A 142 -21.36 -9.24 17.05
CA PRO A 142 -21.89 -9.29 18.41
C PRO A 142 -23.20 -8.51 18.60
N TYR A 143 -23.62 -7.75 17.60
CA TYR A 143 -24.86 -6.98 17.60
C TYR A 143 -25.94 -7.56 16.67
N ALA A 144 -25.66 -8.70 16.03
CA ALA A 144 -26.66 -9.40 15.23
C ALA A 144 -27.68 -10.10 16.14
N PRO A 145 -28.94 -10.25 15.70
CA PRO A 145 -29.90 -11.10 16.39
C PRO A 145 -29.36 -12.53 16.52
N GLU A 146 -29.60 -13.19 17.67
CA GLU A 146 -29.06 -14.52 17.99
C GLU A 146 -29.35 -15.60 16.92
N CYS A 147 -30.43 -15.44 16.17
CA CYS A 147 -30.82 -16.40 15.13
C CYS A 147 -30.19 -16.11 13.75
N ILE A 148 -29.40 -15.04 13.61
CA ILE A 148 -28.82 -14.64 12.33
C ILE A 148 -27.30 -14.74 12.39
N ARG A 149 -26.74 -15.63 11.55
CA ARG A 149 -25.29 -15.66 11.34
C ARG A 149 -24.88 -14.46 10.48
N ASP A 150 -24.07 -13.56 11.04
CA ASP A 150 -23.66 -12.32 10.40
C ASP A 150 -22.13 -12.12 10.53
N PRO A 151 -21.33 -12.82 9.71
CA PRO A 151 -19.88 -12.76 9.83
C PRO A 151 -19.32 -11.38 9.48
N ILE A 152 -18.28 -10.97 10.20
CA ILE A 152 -17.51 -9.76 9.98
C ILE A 152 -16.03 -10.12 9.90
N ALA A 153 -15.31 -9.55 8.93
CA ALA A 153 -13.86 -9.65 8.87
C ALA A 153 -13.21 -8.55 9.73
N LEU A 154 -12.28 -8.92 10.59
CA LEU A 154 -11.42 -8.00 11.33
C LEU A 154 -10.11 -7.82 10.56
N LEU A 155 -9.85 -6.62 10.10
CA LEU A 155 -8.65 -6.25 9.35
C LEU A 155 -7.66 -5.56 10.27
N PRO A 156 -6.39 -6.01 10.34
CA PRO A 156 -5.35 -5.29 11.07
C PRO A 156 -5.17 -3.88 10.52
N ALA A 157 -4.86 -2.93 11.39
CA ALA A 157 -4.46 -1.59 10.97
C ALA A 157 -3.20 -1.64 10.11
N ILE A 158 -3.13 -0.80 9.07
CA ILE A 158 -1.95 -0.62 8.23
C ILE A 158 -1.28 0.68 8.64
N THR A 159 -0.06 0.58 9.18
CA THR A 159 0.74 1.73 9.61
C THR A 159 2.00 1.81 8.75
N PRO A 160 2.00 2.57 7.66
CA PRO A 160 3.20 2.77 6.84
C PRO A 160 4.29 3.50 7.62
N ASP A 161 5.56 3.17 7.37
CA ASP A 161 6.70 3.93 7.92
C ASP A 161 6.82 5.29 7.27
N VAL A 162 6.48 5.39 5.98
CA VAL A 162 6.64 6.60 5.18
C VAL A 162 5.45 6.80 4.24
N ALA A 163 4.94 8.04 4.18
CA ALA A 163 4.04 8.49 3.13
C ALA A 163 4.79 9.45 2.18
N LEU A 164 4.81 9.16 0.90
CA LEU A 164 5.39 10.01 -0.13
C LEU A 164 4.29 10.64 -0.97
N ILE A 165 4.21 11.96 -0.95
CA ILE A 165 3.20 12.74 -1.65
C ILE A 165 3.90 13.84 -2.46
N HIS A 166 3.44 14.08 -3.68
CA HIS A 166 3.81 15.26 -4.44
C HIS A 166 2.78 16.36 -4.20
N ALA A 167 3.24 17.55 -3.84
CA ALA A 167 2.41 18.74 -3.67
C ALA A 167 2.99 19.92 -4.45
N ALA A 168 2.15 20.84 -4.89
CA ALA A 168 2.59 22.06 -5.57
C ALA A 168 3.28 23.03 -4.61
N CYS A 169 2.83 23.06 -3.35
CA CYS A 169 3.39 23.87 -2.27
C CYS A 169 3.39 23.06 -0.98
N ALA A 170 4.36 23.33 -0.13
CA ALA A 170 4.43 22.82 1.24
C ALA A 170 4.96 23.93 2.15
N ASP A 171 4.52 23.96 3.39
CA ASP A 171 4.97 24.85 4.45
C ASP A 171 5.37 24.03 5.69
N ASP A 172 5.73 24.71 6.75
CA ASP A 172 6.19 24.11 8.01
C ASP A 172 5.13 24.08 9.12
N GLU A 173 3.86 24.38 8.77
CA GLU A 173 2.70 24.35 9.70
C GLU A 173 2.00 22.98 9.75
#